data_1e5c31ec15711a136b2662995072b18a
#
_entry.id   1e5c31ec15711a136b2662995072b18a
#
_cell.length_a   1.000
_cell.length_b   1.000
_cell.length_c   1.000
_cell.angle_alpha   90.00
_cell.angle_beta   90.00
_cell.angle_gamma   90.00
#
_symmetry.space_group_name_H-M   'P 1'
#
loop_
_entity.id
_entity.type
_entity.pdbx_description
1 polymer ?
#
loop_
_entity_poly.entity_id
_entity_poly.type
_entity_poly.pdbx_seq_one_letter_code
_entity_poly.pdbx_strand_id
1 'polypeptide(L)'
;RDVLISGGDPLILSTKRLEFVLGKLRALPHIEIIRFGTRFPVVLPQRIDEELVTALRKYRPLWINTHFNHPREITREAREACDRILCAGIPMNNQTVLLKDVNDNAAVMTQLCHELVKMGVRPYYLYQCDPVKGTEYLRTSVWKGIEIIEAMRGHTTGFAVPTLVVDAPGGGGKVPVGPNYVLQAGENFLVLRNYEGFVFRYEFPRDDASSRWNAPPRLSTESERLIRRKARPDEIAQTVPKAAAQ
;
A
#
# COMPACT_ATOMS: atom_id res chain seq x y z
N ARG A 1 14.77 -13.21 4.86
CA ARG A 1 15.55 -11.99 4.63
C ARG A 1 14.90 -10.73 5.22
N ASP A 2 13.58 -10.65 5.24
CA ASP A 2 12.82 -9.48 5.66
C ASP A 2 11.97 -9.81 6.89
N VAL A 3 12.11 -9.03 7.94
CA VAL A 3 11.34 -9.18 9.18
C VAL A 3 10.53 -7.91 9.41
N LEU A 4 9.21 -8.07 9.51
CA LEU A 4 8.31 -7.02 9.95
C LEU A 4 8.00 -7.20 11.43
N ILE A 5 8.43 -6.26 12.24
CA ILE A 5 8.06 -6.18 13.66
C ILE A 5 6.74 -5.43 13.74
N SER A 6 5.69 -6.16 14.11
CA SER A 6 4.33 -5.65 14.27
C SER A 6 3.66 -6.36 15.47
N GLY A 7 2.37 -6.36 15.55
CA GLY A 7 1.61 -6.94 16.66
C GLY A 7 0.58 -5.93 17.10
N GLY A 8 0.27 -5.67 18.36
CA GLY A 8 -0.36 -4.41 18.74
C GLY A 8 0.46 -3.27 18.11
N ASP A 9 1.04 -2.37 18.86
CA ASP A 9 2.07 -1.48 18.28
C ASP A 9 3.43 -1.85 18.90
N PRO A 10 4.47 -2.15 18.09
CA PRO A 10 5.76 -2.62 18.62
C PRO A 10 6.48 -1.56 19.46
N LEU A 11 6.21 -0.27 19.26
CA LEU A 11 6.84 0.80 20.04
C LEU A 11 6.25 0.97 21.45
N ILE A 12 5.24 0.16 21.82
CA ILE A 12 4.79 0.03 23.21
C ILE A 12 5.86 -0.64 24.10
N LEU A 13 6.74 -1.43 23.50
CA LEU A 13 7.84 -2.04 24.20
C LEU A 13 8.84 -0.98 24.70
N SER A 14 9.45 -1.21 25.84
CA SER A 14 10.55 -0.33 26.30
C SER A 14 11.71 -0.33 25.32
N THR A 15 12.46 0.77 25.28
CA THR A 15 13.65 0.92 24.42
C THR A 15 14.62 -0.25 24.61
N LYS A 16 14.89 -0.63 25.87
CA LYS A 16 15.73 -1.79 26.22
C LYS A 16 15.23 -3.11 25.62
N ARG A 17 13.91 -3.31 25.59
CA ARG A 17 13.33 -4.53 25.00
C ARG A 17 13.44 -4.53 23.48
N LEU A 18 13.26 -3.38 22.85
CA LEU A 18 13.47 -3.21 21.43
C LEU A 18 14.93 -3.45 21.03
N GLU A 19 15.89 -2.91 21.77
CA GLU A 19 17.32 -3.18 21.56
C GLU A 19 17.66 -4.67 21.66
N PHE A 20 17.08 -5.36 22.65
CA PHE A 20 17.27 -6.81 22.78
C PHE A 20 16.77 -7.57 21.55
N VAL A 21 15.55 -7.25 21.08
CA VAL A 21 14.96 -7.90 19.90
C VAL A 21 15.79 -7.59 18.64
N LEU A 22 16.13 -6.32 18.43
CA LEU A 22 16.93 -5.88 17.28
C LEU A 22 18.32 -6.50 17.27
N GLY A 23 18.96 -6.58 18.45
CA GLY A 23 20.27 -7.24 18.60
C GLY A 23 20.21 -8.71 18.20
N LYS A 24 19.17 -9.45 18.62
CA LYS A 24 18.96 -10.85 18.23
C LYS A 24 18.73 -10.99 16.72
N LEU A 25 17.92 -10.12 16.12
CA LEU A 25 17.66 -10.17 14.68
C LEU A 25 18.93 -9.85 13.87
N ARG A 26 19.72 -8.85 14.27
CA ARG A 26 20.96 -8.48 13.58
C ARG A 26 22.08 -9.53 13.73
N ALA A 27 22.01 -10.37 14.74
CA ALA A 27 22.92 -11.51 14.87
C ALA A 27 22.65 -12.66 13.87
N LEU A 28 21.51 -12.61 13.18
CA LEU A 28 21.14 -13.62 12.16
C LEU A 28 21.59 -13.15 10.77
N PRO A 29 22.59 -13.77 10.15
CA PRO A 29 23.20 -13.25 8.92
C PRO A 29 22.26 -13.21 7.71
N HIS A 30 21.19 -14.01 7.71
CA HIS A 30 20.20 -14.04 6.63
C HIS A 30 19.11 -12.97 6.77
N ILE A 31 19.07 -12.22 7.88
CA ILE A 31 18.14 -11.10 8.06
C ILE A 31 18.79 -9.82 7.56
N GLU A 32 18.34 -9.38 6.39
CA GLU A 32 18.86 -8.21 5.70
C GLU A 32 18.03 -6.96 6.00
N ILE A 33 16.71 -7.10 6.01
CA ILE A 33 15.75 -6.01 6.14
C ILE A 33 14.95 -6.19 7.44
N ILE A 34 14.91 -5.13 8.26
CA ILE A 34 14.04 -5.07 9.44
C ILE A 34 13.13 -3.87 9.29
N ARG A 35 11.82 -4.08 9.44
CA ARG A 35 10.80 -3.06 9.33
C ARG A 35 9.92 -3.02 10.57
N PHE A 36 9.52 -1.83 10.97
CA PHE A 36 8.48 -1.62 11.97
C PHE A 36 7.18 -1.18 11.30
N GLY A 37 6.05 -1.74 11.75
CA GLY A 37 4.73 -1.21 11.48
C GLY A 37 4.20 -0.53 12.75
N THR A 38 4.05 0.80 12.76
CA THR A 38 3.69 1.55 13.96
C THR A 38 2.81 2.75 13.66
N ARG A 39 1.86 3.05 14.55
CA ARG A 39 1.10 4.31 14.55
C ARG A 39 1.60 5.33 15.57
N PHE A 40 2.63 5.04 16.31
CA PHE A 40 3.11 5.93 17.39
C PHE A 40 3.46 7.35 16.91
N PRO A 41 4.05 7.59 15.73
CA PRO A 41 4.25 8.94 15.23
C PRO A 41 2.95 9.75 15.13
N VAL A 42 1.80 9.06 14.97
CA VAL A 42 0.47 9.66 14.87
C VAL A 42 -0.20 9.77 16.25
N VAL A 43 -0.27 8.65 16.99
CA VAL A 43 -1.14 8.53 18.17
C VAL A 43 -0.41 8.83 19.48
N LEU A 44 0.92 8.71 19.51
CA LEU A 44 1.75 9.00 20.68
C LEU A 44 3.14 9.49 20.24
N PRO A 45 3.24 10.65 19.55
CA PRO A 45 4.50 11.17 19.02
C PRO A 45 5.56 11.38 20.11
N GLN A 46 5.18 11.62 21.38
CA GLN A 46 6.08 11.79 22.50
C GLN A 46 6.92 10.53 22.80
N ARG A 47 6.44 9.34 22.37
CA ARG A 47 7.21 8.08 22.49
C ARG A 47 8.44 8.06 21.57
N ILE A 48 8.45 8.88 20.53
CA ILE A 48 9.59 9.03 19.62
C ILE A 48 10.56 10.05 20.22
N ASP A 49 11.15 9.66 21.34
CA ASP A 49 12.14 10.45 22.08
C ASP A 49 13.56 10.16 21.59
N GLU A 50 14.52 10.92 22.11
CA GLU A 50 15.93 10.81 21.76
C GLU A 50 16.53 9.46 22.18
N GLU A 51 16.08 8.89 23.31
CA GLU A 51 16.53 7.58 23.78
C GLU A 51 16.15 6.50 22.78
N LEU A 52 14.88 6.47 22.34
CA LEU A 52 14.40 5.51 21.35
C LEU A 52 15.14 5.65 20.02
N VAL A 53 15.22 6.87 19.51
CA VAL A 53 15.83 7.16 18.20
C VAL A 53 17.31 6.78 18.20
N THR A 54 18.04 7.12 19.26
CA THR A 54 19.46 6.73 19.43
C THR A 54 19.62 5.21 19.48
N ALA A 55 18.73 4.51 20.16
CA ALA A 55 18.72 3.05 20.22
C ALA A 55 18.48 2.44 18.82
N LEU A 56 17.45 2.89 18.12
CA LEU A 56 17.11 2.40 16.78
C LEU A 56 18.23 2.63 15.77
N ARG A 57 18.90 3.78 15.84
CA ARG A 57 20.01 4.15 14.96
C ARG A 57 21.15 3.14 14.95
N LYS A 58 21.40 2.44 16.05
CA LYS A 58 22.46 1.42 16.16
C LYS A 58 22.23 0.22 15.25
N TYR A 59 20.96 -0.06 14.91
CA TYR A 59 20.55 -1.27 14.19
C TYR A 59 20.17 -1.01 12.74
N ARG A 60 20.60 0.11 12.15
CA ARG A 60 20.37 0.39 10.73
C ARG A 60 21.01 -0.67 9.82
N PRO A 61 20.43 -0.91 8.63
CA PRO A 61 19.27 -0.27 8.02
C PRO A 61 17.94 -0.76 8.62
N LEU A 62 17.13 0.19 9.15
CA LEU A 62 15.76 -0.05 9.61
C LEU A 62 14.80 0.74 8.72
N TRP A 63 13.55 0.28 8.64
CA TRP A 63 12.48 0.96 7.93
C TRP A 63 11.28 1.11 8.85
N ILE A 64 10.64 2.25 8.83
CA ILE A 64 9.40 2.48 9.57
C ILE A 64 8.27 2.70 8.59
N ASN A 65 7.23 1.86 8.70
CA ASN A 65 5.95 2.03 8.04
C ASN A 65 4.97 2.60 9.06
N THR A 66 4.60 3.86 8.88
CA THR A 66 3.62 4.54 9.73
C THR A 66 2.24 4.56 9.10
N HIS A 67 1.24 5.07 9.82
CA HIS A 67 -0.17 5.04 9.45
C HIS A 67 -0.85 6.39 9.69
N PHE A 68 -0.67 7.32 8.75
CA PHE A 68 -1.50 8.53 8.63
C PHE A 68 -2.65 8.22 7.68
N ASN A 69 -3.87 8.47 8.10
CA ASN A 69 -5.08 8.28 7.29
C ASN A 69 -5.75 9.58 6.87
N HIS A 70 -5.43 10.70 7.53
CA HIS A 70 -6.04 11.99 7.24
C HIS A 70 -5.04 13.14 7.47
N PRO A 71 -5.11 14.26 6.71
CA PRO A 71 -4.22 15.41 6.92
C PRO A 71 -4.26 16.00 8.33
N ARG A 72 -5.40 15.90 9.03
CA ARG A 72 -5.55 16.37 10.42
C ARG A 72 -4.71 15.60 11.44
N GLU A 73 -4.24 14.40 11.10
CA GLU A 73 -3.33 13.63 11.96
C GLU A 73 -1.89 14.16 11.92
N ILE A 74 -1.58 15.02 10.96
CA ILE A 74 -0.24 15.61 10.78
C ILE A 74 -0.16 16.87 11.67
N THR A 75 -0.08 16.64 12.97
CA THR A 75 0.15 17.69 13.98
C THR A 75 1.61 18.13 13.97
N ARG A 76 1.93 19.21 14.71
CA ARG A 76 3.32 19.65 14.92
C ARG A 76 4.15 18.56 15.58
N GLU A 77 3.62 17.93 16.61
CA GLU A 77 4.27 16.86 17.37
C GLU A 77 4.55 15.63 16.50
N ALA A 78 3.59 15.27 15.64
CA ALA A 78 3.75 14.17 14.68
C ALA A 78 4.85 14.48 13.65
N ARG A 79 4.94 15.73 13.16
CA ARG A 79 6.02 16.16 12.26
C ARG A 79 7.38 16.06 12.94
N GLU A 80 7.51 16.58 14.16
CA GLU A 80 8.75 16.54 14.93
C GLU A 80 9.18 15.09 15.24
N ALA A 81 8.22 14.19 15.51
CA ALA A 81 8.49 12.77 15.71
C ALA A 81 9.03 12.11 14.44
N CYS A 82 8.42 12.37 13.29
CA CYS A 82 8.90 11.86 12.01
C CYS A 82 10.27 12.42 11.66
N ASP A 83 10.49 13.71 11.89
CA ASP A 83 11.78 14.37 11.64
C ASP A 83 12.91 13.74 12.46
N ARG A 84 12.71 13.48 13.75
CA ARG A 84 13.68 12.76 14.59
C ARG A 84 14.07 11.40 14.03
N ILE A 85 13.10 10.63 13.54
CA ILE A 85 13.34 9.32 12.91
C ILE A 85 14.16 9.48 11.63
N LEU A 86 13.77 10.41 10.76
CA LEU A 86 14.42 10.66 9.48
C LEU A 86 15.85 11.19 9.67
N CYS A 87 16.07 12.13 10.62
CA CYS A 87 17.39 12.65 10.98
C CYS A 87 18.32 11.56 11.55
N ALA A 88 17.76 10.50 12.15
CA ALA A 88 18.53 9.31 12.53
C ALA A 88 18.93 8.43 11.33
N GLY A 89 18.54 8.79 10.11
CA GLY A 89 18.79 8.01 8.89
C GLY A 89 17.95 6.75 8.80
N ILE A 90 16.72 6.79 9.32
CA ILE A 90 15.74 5.70 9.26
C ILE A 90 14.64 6.11 8.29
N PRO A 91 14.57 5.51 7.09
CA PRO A 91 13.55 5.82 6.11
C PRO A 91 12.14 5.53 6.61
N MET A 92 11.18 6.38 6.21
CA MET A 92 9.78 6.24 6.59
C MET A 92 8.86 6.12 5.37
N ASN A 93 7.93 5.19 5.46
CA ASN A 93 6.82 5.05 4.52
C ASN A 93 5.49 5.19 5.26
N ASN A 94 4.48 5.67 4.55
CA ASN A 94 3.11 5.72 5.07
C ASN A 94 2.22 4.68 4.40
N GLN A 95 1.43 4.01 5.21
CA GLN A 95 0.39 3.05 4.80
C GLN A 95 -0.97 3.64 5.20
N THR A 96 -1.70 4.17 4.23
CA THR A 96 -3.04 4.73 4.44
C THR A 96 -4.09 3.65 4.21
N VAL A 97 -5.12 3.59 5.05
CA VAL A 97 -6.32 2.79 4.79
C VAL A 97 -7.39 3.71 4.20
N LEU A 98 -8.03 3.28 3.12
CA LEU A 98 -9.15 3.99 2.50
C LEU A 98 -10.41 3.79 3.34
N LEU A 99 -10.91 4.86 3.93
CA LEU A 99 -12.02 4.85 4.88
C LEU A 99 -13.15 5.73 4.37
N LYS A 100 -14.34 5.16 4.30
CA LYS A 100 -15.56 5.84 3.90
C LYS A 100 -15.83 7.06 4.81
N ASP A 101 -16.21 8.18 4.20
CA ASP A 101 -16.56 9.45 4.86
C ASP A 101 -15.39 10.07 5.68
N VAL A 102 -14.18 9.52 5.57
CA VAL A 102 -12.96 10.03 6.24
C VAL A 102 -11.96 10.56 5.22
N ASN A 103 -11.52 9.72 4.29
CA ASN A 103 -10.50 10.05 3.32
C ASN A 103 -10.79 9.51 1.90
N ASP A 104 -12.02 9.09 1.64
CA ASP A 104 -12.48 8.56 0.35
C ASP A 104 -12.79 9.67 -0.69
N ASN A 105 -11.96 10.70 -0.68
CA ASN A 105 -12.04 11.85 -1.54
C ASN A 105 -10.66 12.19 -2.11
N ALA A 106 -10.58 12.43 -3.42
CA ALA A 106 -9.32 12.69 -4.09
C ALA A 106 -8.58 13.93 -3.55
N ALA A 107 -9.31 14.99 -3.19
CA ALA A 107 -8.70 16.21 -2.65
C ALA A 107 -8.07 15.96 -1.28
N VAL A 108 -8.76 15.27 -0.37
CA VAL A 108 -8.25 14.90 0.95
C VAL A 108 -7.04 13.97 0.84
N MET A 109 -7.11 12.96 -0.04
CA MET A 109 -6.00 12.02 -0.24
C MET A 109 -4.78 12.72 -0.84
N THR A 110 -4.97 13.59 -1.83
CA THR A 110 -3.89 14.40 -2.42
C THR A 110 -3.24 15.29 -1.35
N GLN A 111 -4.05 15.98 -0.54
CA GLN A 111 -3.55 16.81 0.55
C GLN A 111 -2.72 15.98 1.55
N LEU A 112 -3.22 14.83 1.99
CA LEU A 112 -2.49 13.93 2.88
C LEU A 112 -1.14 13.54 2.29
N CYS A 113 -1.14 13.08 1.04
CA CYS A 113 0.09 12.61 0.38
C CYS A 113 1.09 13.76 0.17
N HIS A 114 0.63 14.97 -0.15
CA HIS A 114 1.50 16.14 -0.25
C HIS A 114 2.15 16.49 1.10
N GLU A 115 1.37 16.51 2.17
CA GLU A 115 1.89 16.80 3.50
C GLU A 115 2.89 15.73 3.97
N LEU A 116 2.65 14.46 3.65
CA LEU A 116 3.60 13.38 3.93
C LEU A 116 4.92 13.57 3.17
N VAL A 117 4.86 13.88 1.87
CA VAL A 117 6.07 14.14 1.06
C VAL A 117 6.86 15.33 1.60
N LYS A 118 6.18 16.42 2.01
CA LYS A 118 6.82 17.58 2.66
C LYS A 118 7.55 17.22 3.95
N MET A 119 7.09 16.19 4.66
CA MET A 119 7.73 15.67 5.87
C MET A 119 8.86 14.66 5.58
N GLY A 120 9.13 14.31 4.33
CA GLY A 120 10.05 13.25 3.97
C GLY A 120 9.49 11.83 4.18
N VAL A 121 8.21 11.68 4.47
CA VAL A 121 7.53 10.39 4.62
C VAL A 121 6.91 10.00 3.28
N ARG A 122 7.29 8.84 2.74
CA ARG A 122 6.82 8.40 1.44
C ARG A 122 5.41 7.82 1.53
N PRO A 123 4.39 8.32 0.78
CA PRO A 123 3.16 7.60 0.53
C PRO A 123 3.48 6.26 -0.16
N TYR A 124 3.24 5.15 0.53
CA TYR A 124 3.67 3.83 0.07
C TYR A 124 2.48 3.03 -0.43
N TYR A 125 1.56 2.68 0.45
CA TYR A 125 0.34 1.98 0.11
C TYR A 125 -0.91 2.76 0.49
N LEU A 126 -1.93 2.65 -0.36
CA LEU A 126 -3.32 2.90 -0.03
C LEU A 126 -4.02 1.54 0.03
N TYR A 127 -4.41 1.11 1.22
CA TYR A 127 -5.11 -0.15 1.42
C TYR A 127 -6.60 0.00 1.20
N GLN A 128 -7.19 -0.89 0.43
CA GLN A 128 -8.62 -1.12 0.54
C GLN A 128 -8.92 -1.62 1.96
N CYS A 129 -9.92 -1.01 2.63
CA CYS A 129 -10.28 -1.42 3.99
C CYS A 129 -10.73 -2.89 4.00
N ASP A 130 -10.09 -3.71 4.86
CA ASP A 130 -10.36 -5.13 5.00
C ASP A 130 -11.75 -5.42 5.55
N PRO A 131 -12.35 -6.57 5.21
CA PRO A 131 -13.66 -7.00 5.72
C PRO A 131 -13.54 -7.53 7.17
N VAL A 132 -13.20 -6.65 8.11
CA VAL A 132 -13.13 -6.97 9.54
C VAL A 132 -14.50 -6.70 10.18
N LYS A 133 -14.96 -7.63 11.00
CA LYS A 133 -16.23 -7.49 11.72
C LYS A 133 -16.24 -6.20 12.56
N GLY A 134 -17.28 -5.39 12.39
CA GLY A 134 -17.45 -4.11 13.07
C GLY A 134 -16.82 -2.90 12.36
N THR A 135 -16.22 -3.10 11.18
CA THR A 135 -15.67 -1.99 10.36
C THR A 135 -16.37 -1.83 9.01
N GLU A 136 -17.48 -2.53 8.81
CA GLU A 136 -18.21 -2.58 7.55
C GLU A 136 -18.64 -1.18 7.07
N TYR A 137 -19.02 -0.32 8.01
CA TYR A 137 -19.46 1.06 7.74
C TYR A 137 -18.33 1.98 7.25
N LEU A 138 -17.07 1.61 7.48
CA LEU A 138 -15.89 2.34 7.01
C LEU A 138 -15.41 1.89 5.62
N ARG A 139 -16.04 0.89 5.04
CA ARG A 139 -15.58 0.33 3.77
C ARG A 139 -16.19 1.08 2.58
N THR A 140 -15.35 1.35 1.59
CA THR A 140 -15.75 1.85 0.27
C THR A 140 -15.72 0.73 -0.76
N SER A 141 -16.20 0.98 -1.98
CA SER A 141 -15.91 0.12 -3.12
C SER A 141 -14.45 0.26 -3.56
N VAL A 142 -13.87 -0.79 -4.17
CA VAL A 142 -12.53 -0.73 -4.77
C VAL A 142 -12.47 0.35 -5.87
N TRP A 143 -13.56 0.57 -6.58
CA TRP A 143 -13.67 1.60 -7.62
C TRP A 143 -13.41 3.00 -7.10
N LYS A 144 -13.79 3.30 -5.85
CA LYS A 144 -13.50 4.59 -5.21
C LYS A 144 -12.00 4.80 -5.04
N GLY A 145 -11.26 3.76 -4.65
CA GLY A 145 -9.80 3.81 -4.58
C GLY A 145 -9.15 4.03 -5.95
N ILE A 146 -9.65 3.34 -6.98
CA ILE A 146 -9.15 3.50 -8.36
C ILE A 146 -9.41 4.93 -8.87
N GLU A 147 -10.61 5.48 -8.64
CA GLU A 147 -10.97 6.87 -8.97
C GLU A 147 -10.00 7.87 -8.32
N ILE A 148 -9.69 7.69 -7.04
CA ILE A 148 -8.75 8.55 -6.31
C ILE A 148 -7.34 8.48 -6.93
N ILE A 149 -6.82 7.28 -7.20
CA ILE A 149 -5.51 7.11 -7.83
C ILE A 149 -5.48 7.73 -9.24
N GLU A 150 -6.56 7.58 -10.01
CA GLU A 150 -6.67 8.19 -11.34
C GLU A 150 -6.65 9.72 -11.27
N ALA A 151 -7.40 10.30 -10.31
CA ALA A 151 -7.41 11.74 -10.09
C ALA A 151 -6.06 12.32 -9.62
N MET A 152 -5.20 11.49 -9.03
CA MET A 152 -3.87 11.91 -8.57
C MET A 152 -2.80 11.72 -9.65
N ARG A 153 -2.87 10.63 -10.42
CA ARG A 153 -1.82 10.26 -11.37
C ARG A 153 -1.79 11.22 -12.55
N GLY A 154 -0.61 11.81 -12.80
CA GLY A 154 -0.41 12.85 -13.82
C GLY A 154 -0.80 14.26 -13.38
N HIS A 155 -1.58 14.40 -12.29
CA HIS A 155 -2.00 15.70 -11.76
C HIS A 155 -1.19 16.15 -10.53
N THR A 156 -0.29 15.30 -10.03
CA THR A 156 0.64 15.60 -8.95
C THR A 156 1.98 14.89 -9.15
N THR A 157 2.95 15.17 -8.27
CA THR A 157 4.24 14.47 -8.31
C THR A 157 4.07 12.97 -8.09
N GLY A 158 4.81 12.14 -8.83
CA GLY A 158 4.80 10.69 -8.68
C GLY A 158 5.16 10.22 -7.26
N PHE A 159 5.93 11.00 -6.48
CA PHE A 159 6.23 10.72 -5.08
C PHE A 159 5.00 10.75 -4.16
N ALA A 160 3.96 11.51 -4.54
CA ALA A 160 2.73 11.65 -3.77
C ALA A 160 1.64 10.64 -4.14
N VAL A 161 1.88 9.76 -5.12
CA VAL A 161 0.87 8.78 -5.57
C VAL A 161 1.19 7.41 -4.98
N PRO A 162 0.43 6.95 -3.97
CA PRO A 162 0.62 5.63 -3.37
C PRO A 162 0.19 4.50 -4.33
N THR A 163 0.61 3.28 -4.03
CA THR A 163 0.07 2.09 -4.69
C THR A 163 -1.20 1.64 -3.99
N LEU A 164 -2.34 1.68 -4.69
CA LEU A 164 -3.59 1.08 -4.18
C LEU A 164 -3.47 -0.43 -4.21
N VAL A 165 -3.77 -1.09 -3.09
CA VAL A 165 -3.69 -2.54 -2.94
C VAL A 165 -4.93 -3.10 -2.25
N VAL A 166 -5.27 -4.34 -2.64
CA VAL A 166 -6.26 -5.17 -1.96
C VAL A 166 -5.52 -6.35 -1.36
N ASP A 167 -5.73 -6.63 -0.08
CA ASP A 167 -5.25 -7.86 0.53
C ASP A 167 -6.17 -9.01 0.10
N ALA A 168 -5.67 -9.83 -0.82
CA ALA A 168 -6.45 -10.93 -1.38
C ALA A 168 -6.66 -12.03 -0.34
N PRO A 169 -7.92 -12.51 -0.18
CA PRO A 169 -8.24 -13.55 0.80
C PRO A 169 -7.49 -14.85 0.54
N GLY A 170 -7.37 -15.69 1.57
CA GLY A 170 -6.72 -16.99 1.44
C GLY A 170 -5.21 -16.94 1.27
N GLY A 171 -4.55 -15.90 1.77
CA GLY A 171 -3.10 -15.75 1.67
C GLY A 171 -2.62 -15.23 0.31
N GLY A 172 -3.51 -14.70 -0.52
CA GLY A 172 -3.20 -14.18 -1.85
C GLY A 172 -2.29 -12.95 -1.87
N GLY A 173 -2.04 -12.34 -0.69
CA GLY A 173 -1.14 -11.20 -0.52
C GLY A 173 -1.70 -9.88 -1.05
N LYS A 174 -0.83 -8.90 -1.14
CA LYS A 174 -1.16 -7.55 -1.57
C LYS A 174 -1.19 -7.46 -3.09
N VAL A 175 -2.39 -7.38 -3.67
CA VAL A 175 -2.59 -7.25 -5.11
C VAL A 175 -2.77 -5.78 -5.46
N PRO A 176 -1.84 -5.19 -6.24
CA PRO A 176 -2.01 -3.83 -6.74
C PRO A 176 -3.22 -3.75 -7.68
N VAL A 177 -4.05 -2.73 -7.47
CA VAL A 177 -5.16 -2.39 -8.36
C VAL A 177 -5.07 -0.93 -8.76
N GLY A 178 -5.60 -0.58 -9.91
CA GLY A 178 -5.50 0.80 -10.38
C GLY A 178 -6.24 1.04 -11.69
N PRO A 179 -6.17 2.27 -12.22
CA PRO A 179 -6.73 2.59 -13.52
C PRO A 179 -6.11 1.73 -14.62
N ASN A 180 -6.92 1.30 -15.57
CA ASN A 180 -6.42 0.57 -16.73
C ASN A 180 -5.88 1.56 -17.77
N TYR A 181 -4.57 1.58 -17.92
CA TYR A 181 -3.89 2.39 -18.92
C TYR A 181 -3.52 1.62 -20.20
N VAL A 182 -3.52 0.29 -20.17
CA VAL A 182 -3.31 -0.57 -21.34
C VAL A 182 -4.69 -0.96 -21.88
N LEU A 183 -5.06 -0.39 -23.03
CA LEU A 183 -6.35 -0.67 -23.68
C LEU A 183 -6.28 -1.89 -24.58
N GLN A 184 -5.14 -2.09 -25.24
CA GLN A 184 -4.90 -3.23 -26.13
C GLN A 184 -3.41 -3.56 -26.16
N ALA A 185 -3.08 -4.84 -26.30
CA ALA A 185 -1.72 -5.32 -26.52
C ALA A 185 -1.66 -6.15 -27.80
N GLY A 186 -0.62 -5.93 -28.61
CA GLY A 186 -0.22 -6.75 -29.75
C GLY A 186 1.16 -7.35 -29.53
N GLU A 187 1.70 -8.03 -30.52
CA GLU A 187 3.00 -8.68 -30.42
C GLU A 187 4.18 -7.70 -30.23
N ASN A 188 4.06 -6.50 -30.77
CA ASN A 188 5.10 -5.47 -30.76
C ASN A 188 4.56 -4.06 -30.53
N PHE A 189 3.34 -3.93 -30.01
CA PHE A 189 2.76 -2.64 -29.68
C PHE A 189 1.78 -2.72 -28.53
N LEU A 190 1.59 -1.55 -27.86
CA LEU A 190 0.49 -1.31 -26.95
C LEU A 190 -0.34 -0.14 -27.43
N VAL A 191 -1.64 -0.20 -27.17
CA VAL A 191 -2.52 0.97 -27.22
C VAL A 191 -2.72 1.43 -25.76
N LEU A 192 -2.31 2.65 -25.49
CA LEU A 192 -2.28 3.21 -24.14
C LEU A 192 -3.21 4.40 -24.04
N ARG A 193 -3.82 4.57 -22.88
CA ARG A 193 -4.54 5.78 -22.47
C ARG A 193 -3.68 6.53 -21.46
N ASN A 194 -3.44 7.83 -21.66
CA ASN A 194 -2.78 8.66 -20.64
C ASN A 194 -3.77 9.14 -19.57
N TYR A 195 -3.27 9.92 -18.60
CA TYR A 195 -4.08 10.47 -17.50
C TYR A 195 -5.14 11.50 -17.95
N GLU A 196 -4.97 12.12 -19.13
CA GLU A 196 -5.94 13.05 -19.74
C GLU A 196 -6.98 12.33 -20.62
N GLY A 197 -6.84 11.00 -20.79
CA GLY A 197 -7.73 10.19 -21.63
C GLY A 197 -7.31 10.09 -23.09
N PHE A 198 -6.21 10.73 -23.52
CA PHE A 198 -5.72 10.59 -24.88
C PHE A 198 -5.16 9.20 -25.13
N VAL A 199 -5.40 8.68 -26.32
CA VAL A 199 -5.00 7.33 -26.73
C VAL A 199 -3.76 7.41 -27.63
N PHE A 200 -2.77 6.58 -27.33
CA PHE A 200 -1.49 6.50 -28.05
C PHE A 200 -1.17 5.06 -28.40
N ARG A 201 -0.56 4.86 -29.58
CA ARG A 201 0.08 3.61 -29.94
C ARG A 201 1.57 3.73 -29.57
N TYR A 202 2.07 2.77 -28.79
CA TYR A 202 3.49 2.64 -28.42
C TYR A 202 4.05 1.36 -29.02
N GLU A 203 5.08 1.48 -29.85
CA GLU A 203 5.74 0.34 -30.49
C GLU A 203 7.00 -0.06 -29.71
N PHE A 204 7.28 -1.36 -29.68
CA PHE A 204 8.47 -1.90 -29.03
C PHE A 204 9.01 -3.10 -29.83
N PRO A 205 10.32 -3.46 -29.70
CA PRO A 205 10.89 -4.62 -30.36
C PRO A 205 10.18 -5.91 -29.94
N ARG A 206 10.06 -6.86 -30.86
CA ARG A 206 9.64 -8.23 -30.48
C ARG A 206 10.68 -8.83 -29.54
N ASP A 207 10.18 -9.45 -28.47
CA ASP A 207 11.00 -10.22 -27.54
C ASP A 207 10.47 -11.66 -27.52
N ASP A 208 11.24 -12.61 -28.00
CA ASP A 208 10.88 -14.02 -28.03
C ASP A 208 10.70 -14.63 -26.62
N ALA A 209 11.26 -13.97 -25.58
CA ALA A 209 11.07 -14.36 -24.18
C ALA A 209 9.70 -13.95 -23.60
N SER A 210 8.93 -13.11 -24.29
CA SER A 210 7.63 -12.58 -23.82
C SER A 210 6.51 -13.63 -23.78
N SER A 211 6.74 -14.84 -24.25
CA SER A 211 5.77 -15.95 -24.18
C SER A 211 5.25 -16.29 -22.78
N ARG A 212 5.94 -15.82 -21.73
CA ARG A 212 5.49 -15.96 -20.33
C ARG A 212 4.24 -15.15 -19.98
N TRP A 213 3.99 -14.06 -20.69
CA TRP A 213 2.82 -13.20 -20.46
C TRP A 213 1.52 -13.85 -20.93
N ASN A 214 1.59 -14.77 -21.88
CA ASN A 214 0.46 -15.49 -22.44
C ASN A 214 0.16 -16.79 -21.69
N ALA A 215 0.92 -17.12 -20.63
CA ALA A 215 0.59 -18.27 -19.79
C ALA A 215 -0.73 -18.00 -19.05
N PRO A 216 -1.69 -18.94 -19.06
CA PRO A 216 -2.93 -18.79 -18.33
C PRO A 216 -2.62 -18.58 -16.84
N PRO A 217 -3.38 -17.70 -16.14
CA PRO A 217 -3.18 -17.47 -14.72
C PRO A 217 -3.34 -18.78 -13.95
N ARG A 218 -2.39 -19.06 -13.05
CA ARG A 218 -2.50 -20.23 -12.16
C ARG A 218 -3.47 -19.88 -11.04
N LEU A 219 -4.56 -20.61 -10.95
CA LEU A 219 -5.45 -20.53 -9.80
C LEU A 219 -4.77 -21.19 -8.59
N SER A 220 -4.82 -20.55 -7.43
CA SER A 220 -4.43 -21.23 -6.18
C SER A 220 -5.45 -22.35 -5.90
N THR A 221 -5.01 -23.41 -5.25
CA THR A 221 -5.88 -24.54 -4.87
C THR A 221 -7.09 -24.07 -4.04
N GLU A 222 -6.92 -23.01 -3.26
CA GLU A 222 -7.99 -22.41 -2.48
C GLU A 222 -8.94 -21.57 -3.34
N SER A 223 -8.41 -20.81 -4.30
CA SER A 223 -9.22 -20.08 -5.28
C SER A 223 -10.03 -21.04 -6.17
N GLU A 224 -9.45 -22.17 -6.57
CA GLU A 224 -10.20 -23.22 -7.29
C GLU A 224 -11.33 -23.81 -6.45
N ARG A 225 -11.08 -24.07 -5.16
CA ARG A 225 -12.10 -24.56 -4.23
C ARG A 225 -13.22 -23.55 -4.03
N LEU A 226 -12.90 -22.25 -3.90
CA LEU A 226 -13.87 -21.17 -3.74
C LEU A 226 -14.71 -20.99 -5.01
N ILE A 227 -14.08 -21.01 -6.18
CA ILE A 227 -14.77 -20.93 -7.47
C ILE A 227 -15.70 -22.15 -7.64
N ARG A 228 -15.22 -23.35 -7.36
CA ARG A 228 -16.04 -24.58 -7.45
C ARG A 228 -17.17 -24.63 -6.42
N ARG A 229 -16.98 -24.06 -5.21
CA ARG A 229 -18.04 -23.97 -4.18
C ARG A 229 -19.14 -22.96 -4.53
N LYS A 230 -18.80 -21.87 -5.23
CA LYS A 230 -19.75 -20.83 -5.64
C LYS A 230 -20.39 -21.10 -7.01
N ALA A 231 -19.86 -22.02 -7.79
CA ALA A 231 -20.40 -22.40 -9.09
C ALA A 231 -21.60 -23.35 -8.94
N ARG A 232 -22.68 -22.89 -8.28
CA ARG A 232 -24.01 -23.42 -8.66
C ARG A 232 -24.41 -22.70 -9.94
N PRO A 233 -24.90 -23.43 -10.96
CA PRO A 233 -25.24 -22.83 -12.27
C PRO A 233 -26.21 -21.66 -12.20
N ASP A 234 -27.02 -21.61 -11.18
CA ASP A 234 -28.07 -20.64 -10.93
C ASP A 234 -27.55 -19.29 -10.37
N GLU A 235 -26.36 -19.28 -9.74
CA GLU A 235 -25.77 -18.08 -9.16
C GLU A 235 -24.85 -17.32 -10.13
N ILE A 236 -24.29 -18.01 -11.14
CA ILE A 236 -23.43 -17.39 -12.17
C ILE A 236 -24.24 -16.50 -13.11
N ALA A 237 -25.50 -16.85 -13.36
CA ALA A 237 -26.38 -16.06 -14.22
C ALA A 237 -26.75 -14.67 -13.63
N GLN A 238 -26.59 -14.46 -12.32
CA GLN A 238 -26.95 -13.22 -11.64
C GLN A 238 -25.77 -12.25 -11.42
N THR A 239 -24.52 -12.70 -11.63
CA THR A 239 -23.32 -11.88 -11.38
C THR A 239 -22.63 -11.34 -12.63
N VAL A 240 -23.09 -11.73 -13.83
CA VAL A 240 -22.62 -11.12 -15.07
C VAL A 240 -23.54 -9.92 -15.39
N PRO A 241 -23.05 -8.68 -15.34
CA PRO A 241 -23.83 -7.55 -15.82
C PRO A 241 -24.17 -7.81 -17.29
N LYS A 242 -25.46 -7.76 -17.66
CA LYS A 242 -25.87 -7.67 -19.05
C LYS A 242 -25.33 -6.37 -19.63
N ALA A 243 -24.08 -6.38 -20.07
CA ALA A 243 -23.50 -5.30 -20.83
C ALA A 243 -23.87 -5.47 -22.28
N ALA A 244 -24.78 -4.59 -22.71
CA ALA A 244 -24.95 -4.06 -24.05
C ALA A 244 -25.10 -5.08 -25.19
N ALA A 245 -26.36 -5.50 -25.35
CA ALA A 245 -26.92 -5.68 -26.70
C ALA A 245 -27.78 -4.44 -26.98
N GLN A 246 -27.18 -3.41 -27.57
CA GLN A 246 -27.77 -2.45 -28.50
C GLN A 246 -26.66 -1.68 -29.17
#